data_d49b345e3d130be4daeb71cc484400bf
#
_entry.id   d49b345e3d130be4daeb71cc484400bf
#
_cell.length_a   1.000
_cell.length_b   1.000
_cell.length_c   1.000
_cell.angle_alpha   90.00
_cell.angle_beta   90.00
_cell.angle_gamma   90.00
#
_symmetry.space_group_name_H-M   'P 1'
#
loop_
_entity.id
_entity.type
_entity.pdbx_description
1 polymer ?
#
loop_
_entity_poly.entity_id
_entity_poly.type
_entity_poly.pdbx_seq_one_letter_code
_entity_poly.pdbx_strand_id
1 'polypeptide(L)'
;MALLTVDKLSKTYQATSKKAVKDISFAVDHGDIVAFLGPNGAGKTTTLKMILNLVSPDHGKVYFEGKETTNDNLLLLKNTGVLLEGSRNMFWSLSPLENFIYWGGQRGLSKAKAERSGLLLMKKFGLLDKKDTTITSLSRGMQQIVGICCAMIAQPKLLILDEPTLGLDLKSAQIVTNILQELSANGVGILITTHQLDFAQKVAQKILLINHGKLVFSDNVKESLARSNKQTLLELTLTRSLTLEEQEEISTYCNLTKKQMNCYQLEVKSQKALPQVFNLLGKLPVRQIQTKERNLEDVFEYYTEEG
;
A
#
# COMPACT_ATOMS: atom_id res chain seq x y z
N MET A 1 4.39 -1.61 22.16
CA MET A 1 3.47 -2.78 22.09
C MET A 1 2.68 -2.60 20.81
N ALA A 2 2.65 -3.59 19.92
CA ALA A 2 1.97 -3.49 18.65
C ALA A 2 0.46 -3.24 18.85
N LEU A 3 -0.12 -2.37 17.99
CA LEU A 3 -1.55 -2.10 17.97
C LEU A 3 -2.33 -3.30 17.43
N LEU A 4 -1.86 -3.86 16.30
CA LEU A 4 -2.40 -5.07 15.67
C LEU A 4 -1.26 -6.08 15.47
N THR A 5 -1.47 -7.33 15.87
CA THR A 5 -0.55 -8.43 15.57
C THR A 5 -1.32 -9.55 14.88
N VAL A 6 -0.80 -10.00 13.76
CA VAL A 6 -1.29 -11.13 12.96
C VAL A 6 -0.25 -12.23 13.10
N ASP A 7 -0.66 -13.41 13.56
CA ASP A 7 0.22 -14.55 13.80
C ASP A 7 -0.25 -15.78 13.02
N LYS A 8 0.55 -16.19 12.03
CA LYS A 8 0.43 -17.40 11.20
C LYS A 8 -0.97 -17.61 10.60
N LEU A 9 -1.62 -16.53 10.15
CA LEU A 9 -2.94 -16.64 9.51
C LEU A 9 -2.86 -17.49 8.24
N SER A 10 -3.78 -18.45 8.13
CA SER A 10 -3.89 -19.34 6.97
C SER A 10 -5.36 -19.54 6.58
N LYS A 11 -5.62 -19.63 5.27
CA LYS A 11 -6.97 -19.88 4.72
C LYS A 11 -6.92 -20.65 3.44
N THR A 12 -7.72 -21.73 3.40
CA THR A 12 -7.99 -22.52 2.20
C THR A 12 -9.50 -22.47 1.91
N TYR A 13 -9.88 -22.11 0.69
CA TYR A 13 -11.28 -22.17 0.27
C TYR A 13 -11.58 -23.56 -0.27
N GLN A 14 -12.46 -24.31 0.41
CA GLN A 14 -12.78 -25.71 0.08
C GLN A 14 -13.36 -25.86 -1.32
N ALA A 15 -14.22 -24.92 -1.76
CA ALA A 15 -14.86 -24.97 -3.08
C ALA A 15 -13.86 -24.99 -4.26
N THR A 16 -12.67 -24.41 -4.09
CA THR A 16 -11.65 -24.32 -5.14
C THR A 16 -10.35 -25.03 -4.77
N SER A 17 -10.27 -25.63 -3.57
CA SER A 17 -9.03 -26.16 -2.96
C SER A 17 -7.85 -25.16 -2.98
N LYS A 18 -8.15 -23.86 -3.14
CA LYS A 18 -7.16 -22.81 -3.24
C LYS A 18 -6.69 -22.37 -1.86
N LYS A 19 -5.40 -22.53 -1.56
CA LYS A 19 -4.76 -21.91 -0.39
C LYS A 19 -4.61 -20.43 -0.68
N ALA A 20 -5.55 -19.61 -0.20
CA ALA A 20 -5.57 -18.18 -0.43
C ALA A 20 -4.56 -17.42 0.44
N VAL A 21 -4.29 -17.94 1.65
CA VAL A 21 -3.33 -17.36 2.62
C VAL A 21 -2.60 -18.49 3.32
N LYS A 22 -1.27 -18.34 3.50
CA LYS A 22 -0.35 -19.38 4.00
C LYS A 22 0.59 -18.77 5.03
N ASP A 23 0.32 -19.01 6.33
CA ASP A 23 1.17 -18.65 7.47
C ASP A 23 1.66 -17.18 7.50
N ILE A 24 0.75 -16.23 7.23
CA ILE A 24 1.09 -14.81 7.22
C ILE A 24 1.17 -14.27 8.64
N SER A 25 2.31 -13.63 8.95
CA SER A 25 2.56 -12.97 10.24
C SER A 25 3.12 -11.58 10.02
N PHE A 26 2.54 -10.59 10.71
CA PHE A 26 3.03 -9.20 10.71
C PHE A 26 2.42 -8.41 11.88
N ALA A 27 2.93 -7.18 12.07
CA ALA A 27 2.40 -6.26 13.07
C ALA A 27 2.25 -4.86 12.50
N VAL A 28 1.27 -4.12 13.05
CA VAL A 28 1.06 -2.69 12.83
C VAL A 28 1.20 -2.00 14.18
N ASP A 29 2.10 -1.06 14.30
CA ASP A 29 2.28 -0.26 15.50
C ASP A 29 1.42 1.01 15.46
N HIS A 30 1.30 1.71 16.61
CA HIS A 30 0.67 3.02 16.64
C HIS A 30 1.44 4.00 15.76
N GLY A 31 0.73 4.72 14.90
CA GLY A 31 1.32 5.67 13.98
C GLY A 31 2.02 5.07 12.75
N ASP A 32 2.04 3.75 12.59
CA ASP A 32 2.56 3.13 11.37
C ASP A 32 1.54 3.15 10.23
N ILE A 33 2.01 3.36 9.03
CA ILE A 33 1.28 3.00 7.80
C ILE A 33 1.97 1.78 7.21
N VAL A 34 1.28 0.65 7.21
CA VAL A 34 1.75 -0.62 6.65
C VAL A 34 1.04 -0.84 5.31
N ALA A 35 1.79 -0.92 4.21
CA ALA A 35 1.25 -1.23 2.90
C ALA A 35 1.37 -2.73 2.60
N PHE A 36 0.23 -3.37 2.34
CA PHE A 36 0.13 -4.77 1.97
C PHE A 36 0.02 -4.87 0.45
N LEU A 37 1.13 -5.14 -0.22
CA LEU A 37 1.31 -5.15 -1.66
C LEU A 37 1.15 -6.56 -2.23
N GLY A 38 0.80 -6.64 -3.50
CA GLY A 38 0.77 -7.90 -4.24
C GLY A 38 -0.21 -7.87 -5.41
N PRO A 39 -0.10 -8.80 -6.36
CA PRO A 39 -1.00 -8.89 -7.50
C PRO A 39 -2.43 -9.23 -7.08
N ASN A 40 -3.37 -9.08 -8.02
CA ASN A 40 -4.76 -9.46 -7.80
C ASN A 40 -4.84 -10.97 -7.53
N GLY A 41 -5.63 -11.35 -6.52
CA GLY A 41 -5.77 -12.74 -6.09
C GLY A 41 -4.61 -13.29 -5.24
N ALA A 42 -3.62 -12.47 -4.86
CA ALA A 42 -2.51 -12.88 -3.99
C ALA A 42 -2.91 -13.22 -2.55
N GLY A 43 -4.10 -12.78 -2.09
CA GLY A 43 -4.59 -13.05 -0.73
C GLY A 43 -4.80 -11.81 0.14
N LYS A 44 -4.55 -10.59 -0.37
CA LYS A 44 -4.67 -9.32 0.38
C LYS A 44 -6.04 -9.16 1.06
N THR A 45 -7.11 -9.08 0.26
CA THR A 45 -8.47 -8.91 0.78
C THR A 45 -8.93 -10.07 1.66
N THR A 46 -8.48 -11.31 1.39
CA THR A 46 -8.76 -12.47 2.28
C THR A 46 -8.11 -12.27 3.64
N THR A 47 -6.87 -11.78 3.68
CA THR A 47 -6.16 -11.47 4.93
C THR A 47 -6.89 -10.38 5.73
N LEU A 48 -7.31 -9.29 5.07
CA LEU A 48 -8.12 -8.25 5.73
C LEU A 48 -9.43 -8.80 6.29
N LYS A 49 -10.13 -9.64 5.52
CA LYS A 49 -11.39 -10.27 5.97
C LYS A 49 -11.18 -11.18 7.18
N MET A 50 -10.06 -11.90 7.26
CA MET A 50 -9.71 -12.70 8.44
C MET A 50 -9.40 -11.82 9.66
N ILE A 51 -8.63 -10.74 9.50
CA ILE A 51 -8.35 -9.78 10.58
C ILE A 51 -9.65 -9.22 11.15
N LEU A 52 -10.60 -8.88 10.28
CA LEU A 52 -11.91 -8.34 10.65
C LEU A 52 -12.92 -9.42 11.10
N ASN A 53 -12.51 -10.69 11.12
CA ASN A 53 -13.37 -11.84 11.43
C ASN A 53 -14.62 -11.96 10.53
N LEU A 54 -14.55 -11.41 9.31
CA LEU A 54 -15.56 -11.60 8.26
C LEU A 54 -15.39 -12.97 7.57
N VAL A 55 -14.22 -13.57 7.68
CA VAL A 55 -13.86 -14.93 7.26
C VAL A 55 -13.05 -15.54 8.38
N SER A 56 -13.48 -16.71 8.88
CA SER A 56 -12.72 -17.42 9.89
C SER A 56 -11.44 -18.00 9.30
N PRO A 57 -10.27 -17.75 9.92
CA PRO A 57 -9.02 -18.41 9.51
C PRO A 57 -9.11 -19.92 9.79
N ASP A 58 -8.37 -20.72 9.02
CA ASP A 58 -8.23 -22.15 9.31
C ASP A 58 -7.17 -22.38 10.41
N HIS A 59 -6.16 -21.49 10.44
CA HIS A 59 -5.10 -21.45 11.46
C HIS A 59 -4.65 -20.02 11.74
N GLY A 60 -3.98 -19.84 12.87
CA GLY A 60 -3.41 -18.57 13.28
C GLY A 60 -4.34 -17.70 14.11
N LYS A 61 -3.83 -16.57 14.57
CA LYS A 61 -4.51 -15.69 15.53
C LYS A 61 -4.31 -14.22 15.18
N VAL A 62 -5.26 -13.41 15.62
CA VAL A 62 -5.20 -11.94 15.54
C VAL A 62 -5.27 -11.37 16.95
N TYR A 63 -4.39 -10.42 17.24
CA TYR A 63 -4.36 -9.71 18.52
C TYR A 63 -4.50 -8.21 18.28
N PHE A 64 -5.31 -7.57 19.10
CA PHE A 64 -5.43 -6.11 19.14
C PHE A 64 -5.04 -5.61 20.53
N GLU A 65 -4.05 -4.71 20.62
CA GLU A 65 -3.45 -4.25 21.88
C GLU A 65 -3.08 -5.42 22.82
N GLY A 66 -2.54 -6.49 22.24
CA GLY A 66 -2.11 -7.70 22.94
C GLY A 66 -3.24 -8.67 23.35
N LYS A 67 -4.51 -8.35 23.09
CA LYS A 67 -5.65 -9.24 23.35
C LYS A 67 -6.03 -10.02 22.11
N GLU A 68 -6.20 -11.31 22.23
CA GLU A 68 -6.68 -12.16 21.13
C GLU A 68 -8.10 -11.75 20.72
N THR A 69 -8.32 -11.57 19.42
CA THR A 69 -9.61 -11.14 18.85
C THR A 69 -10.17 -12.12 17.81
N THR A 70 -9.55 -13.27 17.63
CA THR A 70 -9.94 -14.25 16.61
C THR A 70 -11.36 -14.79 16.84
N ASN A 71 -11.76 -14.98 18.11
CA ASN A 71 -13.09 -15.50 18.49
C ASN A 71 -14.01 -14.41 19.03
N ASP A 72 -13.46 -13.29 19.54
CA ASP A 72 -14.20 -12.12 20.01
C ASP A 72 -13.55 -10.84 19.48
N ASN A 73 -14.08 -10.34 18.38
CA ASN A 73 -13.54 -9.18 17.68
C ASN A 73 -14.16 -7.83 18.09
N LEU A 74 -15.01 -7.81 19.12
CA LEU A 74 -15.74 -6.59 19.50
C LEU A 74 -14.78 -5.45 19.86
N LEU A 75 -13.70 -5.75 20.58
CA LEU A 75 -12.66 -4.77 20.93
C LEU A 75 -11.99 -4.21 19.68
N LEU A 76 -11.59 -5.08 18.74
CA LEU A 76 -10.99 -4.69 17.47
C LEU A 76 -11.95 -3.82 16.66
N LEU A 77 -13.17 -4.29 16.42
CA LEU A 77 -14.15 -3.58 15.58
C LEU A 77 -14.57 -2.23 16.14
N LYS A 78 -14.68 -2.07 17.46
CA LYS A 78 -14.97 -0.78 18.10
C LYS A 78 -13.88 0.26 17.88
N ASN A 79 -12.63 -0.19 17.76
CA ASN A 79 -11.46 0.68 17.62
C ASN A 79 -10.91 0.74 16.18
N THR A 80 -11.56 0.10 15.21
CA THR A 80 -11.09 0.04 13.83
C THR A 80 -12.08 0.72 12.89
N GLY A 81 -11.58 1.66 12.08
CA GLY A 81 -12.26 2.16 10.91
C GLY A 81 -11.94 1.28 9.70
N VAL A 82 -12.93 0.95 8.88
CA VAL A 82 -12.76 0.03 7.76
C VAL A 82 -13.34 0.62 6.49
N LEU A 83 -12.60 0.53 5.39
CA LEU A 83 -13.08 0.77 4.03
C LEU A 83 -12.61 -0.39 3.16
N LEU A 84 -13.52 -1.28 2.78
CA LEU A 84 -13.23 -2.38 1.85
C LEU A 84 -13.49 -1.95 0.41
N GLU A 85 -12.84 -2.65 -0.53
CA GLU A 85 -12.97 -2.39 -1.97
C GLU A 85 -14.45 -2.33 -2.41
N GLY A 86 -14.74 -1.40 -3.34
CA GLY A 86 -16.07 -1.22 -3.92
C GLY A 86 -16.95 -0.21 -3.19
N SER A 87 -16.41 0.58 -2.23
CA SER A 87 -17.12 1.69 -1.52
C SER A 87 -18.48 1.29 -0.94
N ARG A 88 -18.68 -0.02 -0.66
CA ARG A 88 -19.97 -0.56 -0.20
C ARG A 88 -20.33 -0.20 1.24
N ASN A 89 -19.44 0.55 1.91
CA ASN A 89 -19.62 0.99 3.30
C ASN A 89 -20.48 2.26 3.40
N MET A 90 -21.11 2.68 2.31
CA MET A 90 -21.98 3.86 2.30
C MET A 90 -23.35 3.53 1.73
N PHE A 91 -24.35 4.24 2.23
CA PHE A 91 -25.68 4.25 1.64
C PHE A 91 -25.71 5.25 0.49
N TRP A 92 -25.78 4.74 -0.72
CA TRP A 92 -25.65 5.50 -1.96
C TRP A 92 -26.77 6.54 -2.17
N SER A 93 -27.97 6.26 -1.64
CA SER A 93 -29.13 7.16 -1.68
C SER A 93 -29.09 8.27 -0.63
N LEU A 94 -28.19 8.16 0.35
CA LEU A 94 -28.01 9.16 1.40
C LEU A 94 -26.92 10.17 1.02
N SER A 95 -26.95 11.32 1.68
CA SER A 95 -25.87 12.31 1.63
C SER A 95 -24.67 11.89 2.51
N PRO A 96 -23.49 12.52 2.37
CA PRO A 96 -22.38 12.34 3.30
C PRO A 96 -22.77 12.54 4.75
N LEU A 97 -23.49 13.62 5.05
CA LEU A 97 -23.89 13.94 6.43
C LEU A 97 -24.80 12.85 7.04
N GLU A 98 -25.76 12.34 6.27
CA GLU A 98 -26.63 11.25 6.71
C GLU A 98 -25.85 9.95 6.91
N ASN A 99 -24.90 9.65 6.04
CA ASN A 99 -23.99 8.52 6.22
C ASN A 99 -23.17 8.66 7.51
N PHE A 100 -22.64 9.85 7.83
CA PHE A 100 -21.89 10.08 9.07
C PHE A 100 -22.76 9.91 10.31
N ILE A 101 -23.99 10.39 10.28
CA ILE A 101 -24.94 10.22 11.37
C ILE A 101 -25.24 8.74 11.58
N TYR A 102 -25.48 7.99 10.49
CA TYR A 102 -25.75 6.56 10.55
C TYR A 102 -24.56 5.79 11.12
N TRP A 103 -23.37 5.93 10.51
CA TRP A 103 -22.18 5.19 10.92
C TRP A 103 -21.66 5.62 12.30
N GLY A 104 -21.78 6.90 12.64
CA GLY A 104 -21.49 7.40 13.98
C GLY A 104 -22.41 6.77 15.02
N GLY A 105 -23.72 6.68 14.72
CA GLY A 105 -24.71 6.03 15.58
C GLY A 105 -24.38 4.56 15.82
N GLN A 106 -24.00 3.80 14.77
CA GLN A 106 -23.55 2.40 14.89
C GLN A 106 -22.31 2.25 15.79
N ARG A 107 -21.52 3.31 15.94
CA ARG A 107 -20.33 3.37 16.80
C ARG A 107 -20.62 4.00 18.17
N GLY A 108 -21.89 4.24 18.51
CA GLY A 108 -22.32 4.79 19.81
C GLY A 108 -22.18 6.31 19.94
N LEU A 109 -21.98 7.04 18.85
CA LEU A 109 -22.01 8.50 18.88
C LEU A 109 -23.44 9.02 18.88
N SER A 110 -23.70 10.10 19.63
CA SER A 110 -24.95 10.83 19.47
C SER A 110 -25.03 11.49 18.08
N LYS A 111 -26.25 11.71 17.57
CA LYS A 111 -26.48 12.39 16.29
C LYS A 111 -25.67 13.69 16.18
N ALA A 112 -25.77 14.56 17.20
CA ALA A 112 -25.04 15.84 17.20
C ALA A 112 -23.51 15.67 17.16
N LYS A 113 -22.96 14.64 17.84
CA LYS A 113 -21.52 14.37 17.82
C LYS A 113 -21.08 13.81 16.45
N ALA A 114 -21.85 12.90 15.87
CA ALA A 114 -21.57 12.35 14.54
C ALA A 114 -21.64 13.43 13.46
N GLU A 115 -22.66 14.28 13.48
CA GLU A 115 -22.83 15.42 12.59
C GLU A 115 -21.63 16.39 12.69
N ARG A 116 -21.30 16.82 13.91
CA ARG A 116 -20.16 17.72 14.14
C ARG A 116 -18.84 17.12 13.63
N SER A 117 -18.56 15.86 13.95
CA SER A 117 -17.36 15.17 13.49
C SER A 117 -17.33 15.04 11.97
N GLY A 118 -18.44 14.67 11.35
CA GLY A 118 -18.56 14.56 9.89
C GLY A 118 -18.33 15.89 9.18
N LEU A 119 -18.93 16.99 9.67
CA LEU A 119 -18.74 18.33 9.10
C LEU A 119 -17.27 18.79 9.22
N LEU A 120 -16.59 18.49 10.33
CA LEU A 120 -15.18 18.78 10.49
C LEU A 120 -14.32 18.01 9.48
N LEU A 121 -14.59 16.73 9.27
CA LEU A 121 -13.90 15.91 8.28
C LEU A 121 -14.16 16.44 6.86
N MET A 122 -15.40 16.75 6.50
CA MET A 122 -15.72 17.30 5.18
C MET A 122 -15.05 18.66 4.93
N LYS A 123 -15.03 19.53 5.95
CA LYS A 123 -14.32 20.81 5.86
C LYS A 123 -12.82 20.58 5.59
N LYS A 124 -12.21 19.66 6.33
CA LYS A 124 -10.80 19.32 6.20
C LYS A 124 -10.44 18.80 4.80
N PHE A 125 -11.34 18.05 4.18
CA PHE A 125 -11.13 17.45 2.86
C PHE A 125 -11.73 18.23 1.70
N GLY A 126 -12.20 19.45 1.96
CA GLY A 126 -12.71 20.36 0.93
C GLY A 126 -14.04 19.91 0.29
N LEU A 127 -14.86 19.15 1.03
CA LEU A 127 -16.14 18.62 0.55
C LEU A 127 -17.36 19.18 1.28
N LEU A 128 -17.18 20.25 2.07
CA LEU A 128 -18.27 20.78 2.93
C LEU A 128 -19.50 21.23 2.13
N ASP A 129 -19.30 21.76 0.93
CA ASP A 129 -20.35 22.17 -0.01
C ASP A 129 -21.18 20.99 -0.54
N LYS A 130 -20.69 19.76 -0.39
CA LYS A 130 -21.35 18.53 -0.82
C LYS A 130 -22.04 17.76 0.30
N LYS A 131 -22.12 18.31 1.51
CA LYS A 131 -22.62 17.61 2.70
C LYS A 131 -24.03 17.04 2.54
N ASP A 132 -24.90 17.71 1.77
CA ASP A 132 -26.29 17.34 1.51
C ASP A 132 -26.51 16.72 0.12
N THR A 133 -25.46 16.54 -0.68
CA THR A 133 -25.52 15.94 -2.03
C THR A 133 -25.53 14.41 -1.91
N THR A 134 -26.42 13.70 -2.59
CA THR A 134 -26.45 12.23 -2.56
C THR A 134 -25.11 11.64 -3.02
N ILE A 135 -24.69 10.53 -2.40
CA ILE A 135 -23.40 9.86 -2.76
C ILE A 135 -23.37 9.50 -4.24
N THR A 136 -24.46 9.08 -4.85
CA THR A 136 -24.54 8.74 -6.29
C THR A 136 -24.20 9.91 -7.20
N SER A 137 -24.41 11.16 -6.75
CA SER A 137 -24.13 12.37 -7.52
C SER A 137 -22.70 12.90 -7.34
N LEU A 138 -21.91 12.28 -6.50
CA LEU A 138 -20.50 12.62 -6.26
C LEU A 138 -19.59 11.92 -7.28
N SER A 139 -18.44 12.55 -7.60
CA SER A 139 -17.39 11.87 -8.36
C SER A 139 -16.82 10.68 -7.55
N ARG A 140 -16.19 9.71 -8.24
CA ARG A 140 -15.55 8.56 -7.58
C ARG A 140 -14.55 8.99 -6.51
N GLY A 141 -13.73 10.03 -6.78
CA GLY A 141 -12.80 10.57 -5.80
C GLY A 141 -13.50 11.12 -4.55
N MET A 142 -14.58 11.89 -4.74
CA MET A 142 -15.38 12.39 -3.61
C MET A 142 -16.02 11.26 -2.82
N GLN A 143 -16.58 10.25 -3.49
CA GLN A 143 -17.15 9.06 -2.86
C GLN A 143 -16.10 8.34 -1.99
N GLN A 144 -14.90 8.15 -2.50
CA GLN A 144 -13.81 7.51 -1.79
C GLN A 144 -13.40 8.30 -0.54
N ILE A 145 -13.27 9.62 -0.66
CA ILE A 145 -12.97 10.51 0.48
C ILE A 145 -14.08 10.43 1.54
N VAL A 146 -15.35 10.46 1.13
CA VAL A 146 -16.49 10.29 2.06
C VAL A 146 -16.43 8.92 2.74
N GLY A 147 -16.09 7.85 2.02
CA GLY A 147 -15.92 6.51 2.59
C GLY A 147 -14.83 6.47 3.67
N ILE A 148 -13.69 7.12 3.42
CA ILE A 148 -12.63 7.27 4.42
C ILE A 148 -13.15 8.08 5.63
N CYS A 149 -13.88 9.18 5.40
CA CYS A 149 -14.51 9.95 6.48
C CYS A 149 -15.48 9.11 7.33
N CYS A 150 -16.29 8.25 6.70
CA CYS A 150 -17.16 7.31 7.40
C CYS A 150 -16.37 6.33 8.28
N ALA A 151 -15.27 5.81 7.77
CA ALA A 151 -14.38 4.94 8.53
C ALA A 151 -13.75 5.64 9.74
N MET A 152 -13.49 6.95 9.61
CA MET A 152 -12.88 7.79 10.65
C MET A 152 -13.85 8.41 11.65
N ILE A 153 -15.16 8.32 11.42
CA ILE A 153 -16.17 9.12 12.16
C ILE A 153 -16.11 8.95 13.69
N ALA A 154 -15.71 7.77 14.14
CA ALA A 154 -15.59 7.43 15.57
C ALA A 154 -14.16 7.55 16.12
N GLN A 155 -13.25 8.19 15.39
CA GLN A 155 -11.84 8.37 15.77
C GLN A 155 -11.16 7.03 16.13
N PRO A 156 -11.06 6.09 15.18
CA PRO A 156 -10.49 4.78 15.43
C PRO A 156 -9.01 4.85 15.75
N LYS A 157 -8.50 3.85 16.50
CA LYS A 157 -7.04 3.66 16.72
C LYS A 157 -6.37 2.98 15.53
N LEU A 158 -7.12 2.14 14.81
CA LEU A 158 -6.67 1.40 13.61
C LEU A 158 -7.56 1.76 12.42
N LEU A 159 -6.95 1.97 11.27
CA LEU A 159 -7.65 2.18 10.00
C LEU A 159 -7.24 1.10 9.01
N ILE A 160 -8.21 0.38 8.45
CA ILE A 160 -7.98 -0.66 7.43
C ILE A 160 -8.66 -0.22 6.14
N LEU A 161 -7.85 -0.02 5.10
CA LEU A 161 -8.30 0.48 3.80
C LEU A 161 -7.88 -0.46 2.67
N ASP A 162 -8.86 -0.97 1.95
CA ASP A 162 -8.62 -1.82 0.78
C ASP A 162 -8.65 -0.96 -0.49
N GLU A 163 -7.51 -0.83 -1.18
CA GLU A 163 -7.30 -0.06 -2.41
C GLU A 163 -7.80 1.41 -2.31
N PRO A 164 -7.31 2.22 -1.34
CA PRO A 164 -7.91 3.53 -1.03
C PRO A 164 -7.77 4.58 -2.14
N THR A 165 -6.88 4.38 -3.13
CA THR A 165 -6.65 5.30 -4.25
C THR A 165 -7.08 4.76 -5.60
N LEU A 166 -7.74 3.59 -5.63
CA LEU A 166 -8.14 2.96 -6.88
C LEU A 166 -9.16 3.83 -7.64
N GLY A 167 -8.82 4.17 -8.89
CA GLY A 167 -9.69 4.96 -9.78
C GLY A 167 -9.79 6.44 -9.43
N LEU A 168 -8.89 6.97 -8.58
CA LEU A 168 -8.77 8.38 -8.27
C LEU A 168 -7.88 9.11 -9.28
N ASP A 169 -8.21 10.38 -9.54
CA ASP A 169 -7.28 11.31 -10.19
C ASP A 169 -6.11 11.68 -9.25
N LEU A 170 -5.05 12.26 -9.80
CA LEU A 170 -3.85 12.63 -9.05
C LEU A 170 -4.14 13.57 -7.88
N LYS A 171 -5.08 14.50 -8.04
CA LYS A 171 -5.45 15.47 -6.99
C LYS A 171 -6.15 14.77 -5.82
N SER A 172 -7.12 13.91 -6.12
CA SER A 172 -7.84 13.13 -5.10
C SER A 172 -6.91 12.14 -4.38
N ALA A 173 -6.01 11.46 -5.12
CA ALA A 173 -5.01 10.58 -4.54
C ALA A 173 -4.05 11.32 -3.61
N GLN A 174 -3.63 12.56 -3.96
CA GLN A 174 -2.79 13.38 -3.10
C GLN A 174 -3.52 13.79 -1.81
N ILE A 175 -4.82 14.11 -1.89
CA ILE A 175 -5.63 14.39 -0.69
C ILE A 175 -5.65 13.18 0.23
N VAL A 176 -5.92 11.98 -0.30
CA VAL A 176 -5.91 10.73 0.48
C VAL A 176 -4.53 10.50 1.11
N THR A 177 -3.45 10.69 0.35
CA THR A 177 -2.07 10.59 0.85
C THR A 177 -1.85 11.49 2.08
N ASN A 178 -2.20 12.77 1.97
CA ASN A 178 -2.02 13.74 3.06
C ASN A 178 -2.85 13.37 4.31
N ILE A 179 -4.08 12.88 4.10
CA ILE A 179 -4.95 12.38 5.16
C ILE A 179 -4.29 11.25 5.94
N LEU A 180 -3.79 10.24 5.23
CA LEU A 180 -3.19 9.06 5.86
C LEU A 180 -1.93 9.44 6.64
N GLN A 181 -1.07 10.29 6.07
CA GLN A 181 0.13 10.78 6.74
C GLN A 181 -0.20 11.57 8.02
N GLU A 182 -1.21 12.42 7.97
CA GLU A 182 -1.66 13.18 9.15
C GLU A 182 -2.23 12.27 10.25
N LEU A 183 -3.03 11.27 9.88
CA LEU A 183 -3.58 10.30 10.83
C LEU A 183 -2.47 9.48 11.50
N SER A 184 -1.51 9.01 10.72
CA SER A 184 -0.32 8.31 11.21
C SER A 184 0.47 9.19 12.20
N ALA A 185 0.72 10.45 11.85
CA ALA A 185 1.38 11.42 12.74
C ALA A 185 0.62 11.65 14.06
N ASN A 186 -0.72 11.47 14.06
CA ASN A 186 -1.56 11.53 15.25
C ASN A 186 -1.71 10.17 15.98
N GLY A 187 -0.89 9.17 15.63
CA GLY A 187 -0.82 7.90 16.34
C GLY A 187 -1.82 6.83 15.85
N VAL A 188 -2.57 7.06 14.79
CA VAL A 188 -3.46 6.06 14.20
C VAL A 188 -2.63 5.04 13.45
N GLY A 189 -2.73 3.75 13.79
CA GLY A 189 -2.15 2.66 12.99
C GLY A 189 -2.98 2.44 11.73
N ILE A 190 -2.34 2.27 10.58
CA ILE A 190 -3.02 2.17 9.28
C ILE A 190 -2.49 0.95 8.54
N LEU A 191 -3.41 0.11 8.08
CA LEU A 191 -3.14 -1.00 7.17
C LEU A 191 -3.84 -0.72 5.85
N ILE A 192 -3.08 -0.57 4.77
CA ILE A 192 -3.62 -0.39 3.43
C ILE A 192 -3.27 -1.58 2.55
N THR A 193 -4.18 -1.99 1.68
CA THR A 193 -3.82 -2.82 0.53
C THR A 193 -3.71 -1.94 -0.71
N THR A 194 -2.76 -2.24 -1.57
CA THR A 194 -2.68 -1.61 -2.87
C THR A 194 -1.80 -2.43 -3.83
N HIS A 195 -2.00 -2.21 -5.12
CA HIS A 195 -1.09 -2.65 -6.18
C HIS A 195 -0.31 -1.46 -6.79
N GLN A 196 -0.57 -0.22 -6.31
CA GLN A 196 0.09 1.01 -6.75
C GLN A 196 1.34 1.25 -5.91
N LEU A 197 2.51 0.87 -6.44
CA LEU A 197 3.79 0.92 -5.74
C LEU A 197 4.21 2.35 -5.40
N ASP A 198 4.00 3.30 -6.31
CA ASP A 198 4.28 4.72 -6.08
C ASP A 198 3.49 5.31 -4.91
N PHE A 199 2.21 4.93 -4.79
CA PHE A 199 1.39 5.34 -3.66
C PHE A 199 1.92 4.74 -2.35
N ALA A 200 2.20 3.43 -2.33
CA ALA A 200 2.76 2.76 -1.16
C ALA A 200 4.08 3.40 -0.73
N GLN A 201 4.99 3.68 -1.68
CA GLN A 201 6.28 4.32 -1.41
C GLN A 201 6.14 5.71 -0.78
N LYS A 202 5.11 6.47 -1.17
CA LYS A 202 4.86 7.82 -0.64
C LYS A 202 4.27 7.83 0.76
N VAL A 203 3.45 6.83 1.12
CA VAL A 203 2.70 6.87 2.37
C VAL A 203 3.21 5.90 3.43
N ALA A 204 3.71 4.72 3.06
CA ALA A 204 4.01 3.65 3.99
C ALA A 204 5.37 3.79 4.66
N GLN A 205 5.45 3.41 5.92
CA GLN A 205 6.70 3.16 6.64
C GLN A 205 7.16 1.72 6.48
N LYS A 206 6.21 0.76 6.42
CA LYS A 206 6.49 -0.68 6.27
C LYS A 206 5.76 -1.24 5.05
N ILE A 207 6.40 -2.17 4.37
CA ILE A 207 5.84 -2.89 3.22
C ILE A 207 5.76 -4.37 3.55
N LEU A 208 4.65 -4.97 3.16
CA LEU A 208 4.41 -6.40 3.19
C LEU A 208 4.06 -6.83 1.76
N LEU A 209 4.92 -7.63 1.13
CA LEU A 209 4.64 -8.15 -0.22
C LEU A 209 4.11 -9.57 -0.13
N ILE A 210 2.88 -9.77 -0.61
CA ILE A 210 2.26 -11.09 -0.69
C ILE A 210 2.24 -11.57 -2.13
N ASN A 211 2.67 -12.82 -2.35
CA ASN A 211 2.56 -13.52 -3.60
C ASN A 211 2.05 -14.96 -3.36
N HIS A 212 1.09 -15.43 -4.15
CA HIS A 212 0.48 -16.78 -4.01
C HIS A 212 0.11 -17.17 -2.57
N GLY A 213 -0.40 -16.21 -1.80
CA GLY A 213 -0.84 -16.39 -0.42
C GLY A 213 0.28 -16.40 0.62
N LYS A 214 1.54 -16.19 0.25
CA LYS A 214 2.69 -16.12 1.16
C LYS A 214 3.24 -14.71 1.25
N LEU A 215 3.72 -14.34 2.42
CA LEU A 215 4.51 -13.12 2.58
C LEU A 215 5.92 -13.42 2.04
N VAL A 216 6.28 -12.78 0.91
CA VAL A 216 7.57 -12.98 0.25
C VAL A 216 8.59 -11.92 0.63
N PHE A 217 8.11 -10.76 1.11
CA PHE A 217 8.96 -9.67 1.56
C PHE A 217 8.26 -8.86 2.66
N SER A 218 9.02 -8.43 3.67
CA SER A 218 8.55 -7.59 4.77
C SER A 218 9.69 -6.69 5.25
N ASP A 219 9.56 -5.39 5.09
CA ASP A 219 10.62 -4.46 5.45
C ASP A 219 10.13 -3.01 5.65
N ASN A 220 11.00 -2.19 6.26
CA ASN A 220 10.83 -0.75 6.28
C ASN A 220 11.17 -0.15 4.91
N VAL A 221 10.30 0.72 4.39
CA VAL A 221 10.46 1.34 3.06
C VAL A 221 11.82 2.05 2.93
N LYS A 222 12.16 2.90 3.91
CA LYS A 222 13.38 3.69 3.87
C LYS A 222 14.64 2.81 3.93
N GLU A 223 14.62 1.79 4.77
CA GLU A 223 15.77 0.87 4.92
C GLU A 223 15.93 -0.02 3.69
N SER A 224 14.83 -0.49 3.13
CA SER A 224 14.83 -1.28 1.91
C SER A 224 15.41 -0.49 0.73
N LEU A 225 14.92 0.73 0.52
CA LEU A 225 15.43 1.62 -0.53
C LEU A 225 16.90 2.00 -0.29
N ALA A 226 17.29 2.31 0.96
CA ALA A 226 18.68 2.62 1.29
C ALA A 226 19.63 1.43 1.05
N ARG A 227 19.18 0.19 1.28
CA ARG A 227 19.96 -1.02 0.96
C ARG A 227 20.06 -1.23 -0.55
N SER A 228 18.96 -1.06 -1.26
CA SER A 228 18.91 -1.20 -2.72
C SER A 228 19.74 -0.13 -3.44
N ASN A 229 19.80 1.09 -2.89
CA ASN A 229 20.56 2.21 -3.46
C ASN A 229 22.07 2.21 -3.10
N LYS A 230 22.59 1.17 -2.41
CA LYS A 230 24.04 1.04 -2.17
C LYS A 230 24.83 0.81 -3.46
N GLN A 231 24.20 0.28 -4.49
CA GLN A 231 24.79 0.07 -5.81
C GLN A 231 24.29 1.14 -6.77
N THR A 232 25.21 1.76 -7.51
CA THR A 232 24.83 2.77 -8.51
C THR A 232 24.14 2.10 -9.68
N LEU A 233 22.93 2.55 -9.97
CA LEU A 233 22.14 2.13 -11.11
C LEU A 233 22.16 3.23 -12.17
N LEU A 234 22.58 2.89 -13.39
CA LEU A 234 22.62 3.81 -14.53
C LEU A 234 21.65 3.31 -15.61
N GLU A 235 20.84 4.22 -16.14
CA GLU A 235 20.10 3.99 -17.39
C GLU A 235 20.90 4.60 -18.54
N LEU A 236 21.19 3.78 -19.54
CA LEU A 236 21.97 4.12 -20.71
C LEU A 236 21.11 4.01 -21.96
N THR A 237 20.93 5.11 -22.68
CA THR A 237 20.33 5.12 -24.01
C THR A 237 21.42 5.39 -25.06
N LEU A 238 21.52 4.50 -26.03
CA LEU A 238 22.50 4.56 -27.11
C LEU A 238 21.83 4.92 -28.45
N THR A 239 22.61 5.40 -29.42
CA THR A 239 22.15 5.62 -30.80
C THR A 239 22.07 4.33 -31.61
N ARG A 240 22.77 3.26 -31.19
CA ARG A 240 22.68 1.89 -31.71
C ARG A 240 22.73 0.86 -30.59
N SER A 241 22.41 -0.38 -30.91
CA SER A 241 22.58 -1.49 -29.94
C SER A 241 24.06 -1.77 -29.67
N LEU A 242 24.36 -2.27 -28.46
CA LEU A 242 25.68 -2.74 -28.07
C LEU A 242 26.08 -3.98 -28.89
N THR A 243 27.31 -4.06 -29.29
CA THR A 243 27.93 -5.29 -29.83
C THR A 243 28.13 -6.32 -28.72
N LEU A 244 28.40 -7.56 -29.08
CA LEU A 244 28.69 -8.62 -28.10
C LEU A 244 29.95 -8.31 -27.29
N GLU A 245 31.03 -7.81 -27.93
CA GLU A 245 32.24 -7.40 -27.24
C GLU A 245 32.00 -6.26 -26.24
N GLU A 246 31.23 -5.24 -26.62
CA GLU A 246 30.86 -4.14 -25.73
C GLU A 246 30.01 -4.61 -24.52
N GLN A 247 29.13 -5.58 -24.73
CA GLN A 247 28.35 -6.18 -23.65
C GLN A 247 29.23 -6.98 -22.68
N GLU A 248 30.19 -7.76 -23.19
CA GLU A 248 31.12 -8.51 -22.36
C GLU A 248 32.04 -7.58 -21.55
N GLU A 249 32.57 -6.51 -22.18
CA GLU A 249 33.42 -5.54 -21.50
C GLU A 249 32.67 -4.82 -20.37
N ILE A 250 31.42 -4.37 -20.60
CA ILE A 250 30.56 -3.74 -19.58
C ILE A 250 30.24 -4.75 -18.48
N SER A 251 29.91 -5.99 -18.83
CA SER A 251 29.55 -7.05 -17.88
C SER A 251 30.64 -7.40 -16.88
N THR A 252 31.89 -7.02 -17.16
CA THR A 252 33.00 -7.15 -16.21
C THR A 252 32.76 -6.29 -14.95
N TYR A 253 32.22 -5.09 -15.11
CA TYR A 253 32.04 -4.09 -14.02
C TYR A 253 30.59 -3.88 -13.59
N CYS A 254 29.64 -4.27 -14.45
CA CYS A 254 28.21 -4.05 -14.23
C CYS A 254 27.42 -5.34 -14.49
N ASN A 255 26.26 -5.47 -13.82
CA ASN A 255 25.20 -6.34 -14.29
C ASN A 255 24.41 -5.56 -15.36
N LEU A 256 24.39 -6.11 -16.59
CA LEU A 256 23.78 -5.47 -17.75
C LEU A 256 22.40 -6.09 -18.02
N THR A 257 21.36 -5.26 -18.03
CA THR A 257 19.99 -5.67 -18.40
C THR A 257 19.52 -4.84 -19.58
N LYS A 258 19.05 -5.46 -20.64
CA LYS A 258 18.43 -4.79 -21.78
C LYS A 258 16.94 -4.55 -21.48
N LYS A 259 16.50 -3.29 -21.40
CA LYS A 259 15.09 -2.92 -21.13
C LYS A 259 14.28 -2.76 -22.44
N GLN A 260 14.85 -2.07 -23.42
CA GLN A 260 14.24 -1.82 -24.74
C GLN A 260 15.32 -1.73 -25.83
N MET A 261 14.91 -1.49 -27.08
CA MET A 261 15.83 -1.28 -28.18
C MET A 261 16.74 -0.08 -27.88
N ASN A 262 18.06 -0.30 -27.82
CA ASN A 262 19.09 0.68 -27.48
C ASN A 262 19.04 1.26 -26.06
N CYS A 263 18.17 0.75 -25.18
CA CYS A 263 18.08 1.12 -23.77
C CYS A 263 18.59 -0.02 -22.88
N TYR A 264 19.55 0.30 -22.01
CA TYR A 264 20.22 -0.64 -21.13
C TYR A 264 20.22 -0.12 -19.71
N GLN A 265 20.07 -1.02 -18.74
CA GLN A 265 20.23 -0.75 -17.33
C GLN A 265 21.54 -1.39 -16.86
N LEU A 266 22.37 -0.59 -16.21
CA LEU A 266 23.69 -0.97 -15.72
C LEU A 266 23.66 -0.87 -14.19
N GLU A 267 23.79 -2.00 -13.51
CA GLU A 267 24.00 -2.05 -12.08
C GLU A 267 25.47 -2.20 -11.78
N VAL A 268 26.10 -1.15 -11.28
CA VAL A 268 27.54 -1.14 -11.02
C VAL A 268 27.87 -2.04 -9.82
N LYS A 269 28.70 -3.08 -10.02
CA LYS A 269 29.01 -4.09 -9.01
C LYS A 269 29.70 -3.52 -7.76
N SER A 270 30.45 -2.42 -7.92
CA SER A 270 31.17 -1.74 -6.82
C SER A 270 31.35 -0.26 -7.14
N GLN A 271 31.22 0.61 -6.16
CA GLN A 271 31.50 2.04 -6.33
C GLN A 271 32.93 2.31 -6.82
N LYS A 272 33.89 1.43 -6.51
CA LYS A 272 35.26 1.53 -6.99
C LYS A 272 35.38 1.27 -8.51
N ALA A 273 34.39 0.64 -9.11
CA ALA A 273 34.38 0.38 -10.56
C ALA A 273 33.76 1.54 -11.38
N LEU A 274 33.14 2.54 -10.71
CA LEU A 274 32.53 3.69 -11.40
C LEU A 274 33.45 4.40 -12.40
N PRO A 275 34.74 4.72 -12.09
CA PRO A 275 35.63 5.36 -13.07
C PRO A 275 35.83 4.52 -14.30
N GLN A 276 35.99 3.19 -14.16
CA GLN A 276 36.16 2.26 -15.29
C GLN A 276 34.90 2.20 -16.14
N VAL A 277 33.70 2.15 -15.48
CA VAL A 277 32.42 2.18 -16.18
C VAL A 277 32.28 3.47 -17.00
N PHE A 278 32.54 4.64 -16.43
CA PHE A 278 32.48 5.90 -17.18
C PHE A 278 33.46 5.97 -18.33
N ASN A 279 34.67 5.43 -18.15
CA ASN A 279 35.66 5.35 -19.25
C ASN A 279 35.15 4.46 -20.40
N LEU A 280 34.47 3.35 -20.11
CA LEU A 280 33.86 2.49 -21.12
C LEU A 280 32.70 3.20 -21.82
N LEU A 281 31.82 3.82 -21.04
CA LEU A 281 30.67 4.54 -21.57
C LEU A 281 31.09 5.72 -22.47
N GLY A 282 32.24 6.36 -22.18
CA GLY A 282 32.82 7.43 -23.02
C GLY A 282 33.23 6.98 -24.41
N LYS A 283 33.41 5.67 -24.64
CA LYS A 283 33.77 5.10 -25.96
C LYS A 283 32.52 4.70 -26.78
N LEU A 284 31.35 4.66 -26.14
CA LEU A 284 30.10 4.22 -26.75
C LEU A 284 29.34 5.39 -27.38
N PRO A 285 28.47 5.15 -28.35
CA PRO A 285 27.62 6.17 -28.96
C PRO A 285 26.44 6.53 -28.05
N VAL A 286 26.75 7.14 -26.92
CA VAL A 286 25.77 7.46 -25.88
C VAL A 286 24.93 8.63 -26.33
N ARG A 287 23.59 8.47 -26.22
CA ARG A 287 22.61 9.52 -26.38
C ARG A 287 22.24 10.15 -25.05
N GLN A 288 22.12 9.32 -24.01
CA GLN A 288 21.73 9.77 -22.68
C GLN A 288 22.23 8.80 -21.61
N ILE A 289 22.67 9.34 -20.49
CA ILE A 289 22.96 8.61 -19.25
C ILE A 289 22.17 9.27 -18.13
N GLN A 290 21.48 8.47 -17.34
CA GLN A 290 20.79 8.91 -16.14
C GLN A 290 21.18 8.00 -14.98
N THR A 291 21.36 8.57 -13.78
CA THR A 291 21.37 7.79 -12.56
C THR A 291 19.93 7.49 -12.20
N LYS A 292 19.62 6.22 -11.95
CA LYS A 292 18.30 5.80 -11.47
C LYS A 292 18.42 5.42 -9.99
N GLU A 293 17.57 6.01 -9.18
CA GLU A 293 17.34 5.50 -7.83
C GLU A 293 16.37 4.32 -7.92
N ARG A 294 16.67 3.24 -7.21
CA ARG A 294 15.76 2.11 -7.11
C ARG A 294 14.51 2.54 -6.35
N ASN A 295 13.38 2.15 -6.88
CA ASN A 295 12.07 2.34 -6.27
C ASN A 295 11.50 0.99 -5.79
N LEU A 296 10.30 1.01 -5.24
CA LEU A 296 9.62 -0.21 -4.82
C LEU A 296 9.28 -1.16 -5.99
N GLU A 297 9.18 -0.64 -7.21
CA GLU A 297 8.92 -1.43 -8.41
C GLU A 297 10.09 -2.39 -8.69
N ASP A 298 11.33 -1.90 -8.58
CA ASP A 298 12.54 -2.72 -8.73
C ASP A 298 12.62 -3.83 -7.65
N VAL A 299 12.16 -3.52 -6.42
CA VAL A 299 12.06 -4.50 -5.33
C VAL A 299 10.94 -5.52 -5.60
N PHE A 300 9.80 -5.05 -6.10
CA PHE A 300 8.64 -5.89 -6.40
C PHE A 300 8.93 -6.88 -7.53
N GLU A 301 9.54 -6.44 -8.65
CA GLU A 301 9.92 -7.29 -9.78
C GLU A 301 10.80 -8.45 -9.31
N TYR A 302 11.84 -8.18 -8.50
CA TYR A 302 12.75 -9.21 -7.99
C TYR A 302 12.03 -10.33 -7.23
N TYR A 303 11.05 -10.00 -6.36
CA TYR A 303 10.33 -11.00 -5.54
C TYR A 303 9.10 -11.61 -6.23
N THR A 304 8.69 -11.11 -7.40
CA THR A 304 7.55 -11.68 -8.15
C THR A 304 7.97 -12.56 -9.32
N GLU A 305 9.18 -12.36 -9.89
CA GLU A 305 9.71 -13.17 -10.99
C GLU A 305 10.32 -14.50 -10.52
N GLU A 306 10.77 -14.61 -9.27
CA GLU A 306 11.33 -15.86 -8.71
C GLU A 306 10.26 -16.83 -8.13
N GLY A 307 8.98 -16.54 -8.22
CA GLY A 307 7.85 -17.36 -7.71
C GLY A 307 6.95 -17.84 -8.83
#